data_8f1fc76d17cf1744bef7fddc862a8ffe
#
_entry.id   8f1fc76d17cf1744bef7fddc862a8ffe
#
_cell.length_a   1.000
_cell.length_b   1.000
_cell.length_c   1.000
_cell.angle_alpha   90.00
_cell.angle_beta   90.00
_cell.angle_gamma   90.00
#
_symmetry.space_group_name_H-M   'P 1'
#
loop_
_entity.id
_entity.type
_entity.pdbx_description
1 polymer ?
#
loop_
_entity_poly.entity_id
_entity_poly.type
_entity_poly.pdbx_seq_one_letter_code
_entity_poly.pdbx_strand_id
1 'polypeptide(L)'
;EESRIKEELEKQRKKLDKFQKTLTGESIELEDKKQDWEVIIDLLLKTDPRTLLRITRKMVYFLYRYENKKITNLLGSICPVDRNATESQWCGINMPNPRQDLDSLKYIQKQIFEMAKETLSDDEISSMFKDWLKHDKARSLLLISQKPGMSLAEIKEELNRFFEQEDVEKTLSPEDKITIRTALIRRFFTGRLEYVNIAKNFIKLDDFKFLLSHVVGPMQGPGKFGGKTSGIFLAEKILEESKNNDEILKDIAFPKSWYVTSDTLREFIHYNDLDEAFHIKYLDTDQIRKEQPFLEQVFKNASFPNEIVEGFRRIIRDLEGKPIIVRSSSLLEDSFGAAFSGKYKSLFVANTGSE
;
A
#
# COMPACT_ATOMS: atom_id res chain seq x y z
N GLU A 1 9.93 -8.70 -10.47
CA GLU A 1 9.17 -9.96 -10.67
C GLU A 1 8.79 -10.16 -12.14
N GLU A 2 8.29 -9.12 -12.81
CA GLU A 2 7.92 -9.21 -14.23
C GLU A 2 9.14 -9.44 -15.13
N SER A 3 10.28 -8.83 -14.81
CA SER A 3 11.57 -9.09 -15.43
C SER A 3 12.05 -10.52 -15.16
N ARG A 4 11.89 -11.02 -13.93
CA ARG A 4 12.17 -12.42 -13.57
C ARG A 4 11.26 -13.42 -14.27
N ILE A 5 9.97 -13.08 -14.39
CA ILE A 5 8.99 -13.91 -15.10
C ILE A 5 9.30 -13.94 -16.59
N LYS A 6 9.66 -12.80 -17.20
CA LYS A 6 10.11 -12.74 -18.60
C LYS A 6 11.40 -13.54 -18.81
N GLU A 7 12.36 -13.41 -17.91
CA GLU A 7 13.63 -14.13 -17.97
C GLU A 7 13.45 -15.63 -17.77
N GLU A 8 12.54 -16.05 -16.89
CA GLU A 8 12.23 -17.47 -16.67
C GLU A 8 11.41 -18.04 -17.83
N LEU A 9 10.47 -17.28 -18.41
CA LEU A 9 9.76 -17.64 -19.66
C LEU A 9 10.74 -17.79 -20.83
N GLU A 10 11.69 -16.89 -20.98
CA GLU A 10 12.68 -16.96 -22.04
C GLU A 10 13.67 -18.11 -21.83
N LYS A 11 14.02 -18.41 -20.59
CA LYS A 11 14.83 -19.58 -20.21
C LYS A 11 14.09 -20.89 -20.46
N GLN A 12 12.82 -20.96 -20.17
CA GLN A 12 12.01 -22.14 -20.44
C GLN A 12 11.73 -22.30 -21.95
N ARG A 13 11.50 -21.21 -22.69
CA ARG A 13 11.47 -21.25 -24.17
C ARG A 13 12.78 -21.79 -24.75
N LYS A 14 13.93 -21.27 -24.34
CA LYS A 14 15.24 -21.75 -24.80
C LYS A 14 15.54 -23.22 -24.41
N LYS A 15 15.04 -23.66 -23.25
CA LYS A 15 15.12 -25.09 -22.87
C LYS A 15 14.22 -25.96 -23.70
N LEU A 16 13.00 -25.52 -23.99
CA LEU A 16 12.06 -26.24 -24.88
C LEU A 16 12.59 -26.32 -26.30
N ASP A 17 13.11 -25.22 -26.86
CA ASP A 17 13.71 -25.18 -28.20
C ASP A 17 14.97 -26.08 -28.27
N LYS A 18 15.75 -26.17 -27.18
CA LYS A 18 16.89 -27.09 -27.11
C LYS A 18 16.47 -28.54 -27.01
N PHE A 19 15.39 -28.83 -26.29
CA PHE A 19 14.83 -30.17 -26.16
C PHE A 19 14.18 -30.63 -27.48
N GLN A 20 13.47 -29.73 -28.17
CA GLN A 20 12.90 -29.99 -29.50
C GLN A 20 13.98 -30.25 -30.55
N LYS A 21 15.07 -29.45 -30.55
CA LYS A 21 16.21 -29.68 -31.46
C LYS A 21 16.99 -30.97 -31.18
N THR A 22 16.91 -31.50 -29.97
CA THR A 22 17.63 -32.76 -29.59
C THR A 22 16.77 -34.00 -29.87
N LEU A 23 15.45 -33.87 -29.97
CA LEU A 23 14.50 -34.97 -30.22
C LEU A 23 14.12 -35.15 -31.69
N THR A 24 14.45 -34.21 -32.57
CA THR A 24 13.99 -34.24 -33.96
C THR A 24 15.14 -34.16 -34.96
N GLY A 25 15.71 -35.29 -35.23
CA GLY A 25 16.43 -35.52 -36.52
C GLY A 25 15.49 -35.68 -37.71
N GLU A 26 14.17 -35.53 -37.53
CA GLU A 26 13.15 -35.59 -38.60
C GLU A 26 11.97 -34.67 -38.33
N SER A 27 11.48 -34.05 -39.41
CA SER A 27 10.36 -33.13 -39.44
C SER A 27 9.13 -33.68 -38.73
N ILE A 28 8.75 -33.09 -37.59
CA ILE A 28 7.48 -33.30 -36.92
C ILE A 28 6.62 -32.06 -37.11
N GLU A 29 5.39 -32.27 -37.54
CA GLU A 29 4.30 -31.32 -37.66
C GLU A 29 4.19 -30.45 -36.43
N LEU A 30 3.95 -29.16 -36.63
CA LEU A 30 3.76 -28.13 -35.63
C LEU A 30 2.75 -28.57 -34.56
N GLU A 31 3.24 -29.10 -33.43
CA GLU A 31 2.43 -29.10 -32.21
C GLU A 31 2.10 -27.64 -31.85
N ASP A 32 0.83 -27.38 -31.64
CA ASP A 32 0.28 -26.08 -31.32
C ASP A 32 1.14 -25.30 -30.31
N LYS A 33 1.78 -24.23 -30.78
CA LYS A 33 2.49 -23.29 -29.90
C LYS A 33 1.50 -22.75 -28.90
N LYS A 34 1.60 -23.15 -27.63
CA LYS A 34 0.78 -22.59 -26.56
C LYS A 34 0.81 -21.07 -26.62
N GLN A 35 -0.35 -20.47 -26.60
CA GLN A 35 -0.49 -19.02 -26.57
C GLN A 35 0.05 -18.42 -25.26
N ASP A 36 0.48 -17.18 -25.28
CA ASP A 36 1.10 -16.52 -24.13
C ASP A 36 0.19 -16.58 -22.87
N TRP A 37 -1.11 -16.39 -23.03
CA TRP A 37 -2.05 -16.46 -21.93
C TRP A 37 -2.22 -17.88 -21.35
N GLU A 38 -2.10 -18.94 -22.15
CA GLU A 38 -2.13 -20.34 -21.68
C GLU A 38 -0.92 -20.65 -20.79
N VAL A 39 0.26 -20.16 -21.20
CA VAL A 39 1.50 -20.29 -20.42
C VAL A 39 1.37 -19.55 -19.07
N ILE A 40 0.76 -18.36 -19.08
CA ILE A 40 0.54 -17.56 -17.86
C ILE A 40 -0.46 -18.28 -16.93
N ILE A 41 -1.53 -18.88 -17.45
CA ILE A 41 -2.46 -19.69 -16.65
C ILE A 41 -1.73 -20.86 -15.98
N ASP A 42 -0.99 -21.64 -16.75
CA ASP A 42 -0.24 -22.79 -16.23
C ASP A 42 0.80 -22.36 -15.14
N LEU A 43 1.40 -21.20 -15.32
CA LEU A 43 2.32 -20.63 -14.33
C LEU A 43 1.57 -20.21 -13.04
N LEU A 44 0.48 -19.46 -13.17
CA LEU A 44 -0.31 -18.97 -12.02
C LEU A 44 -0.98 -20.12 -11.27
N LEU A 45 -1.39 -21.19 -11.95
CA LEU A 45 -1.91 -22.39 -11.29
C LEU A 45 -0.90 -22.97 -10.29
N LYS A 46 0.40 -22.87 -10.60
CA LYS A 46 1.48 -23.39 -9.75
C LYS A 46 1.98 -22.39 -8.71
N THR A 47 1.98 -21.09 -9.04
CA THR A 47 2.62 -20.04 -8.22
C THR A 47 1.62 -19.24 -7.39
N ASP A 48 0.48 -18.85 -7.97
CA ASP A 48 -0.56 -18.06 -7.30
C ASP A 48 -1.98 -18.39 -7.83
N PRO A 49 -2.55 -19.51 -7.37
CA PRO A 49 -3.91 -19.92 -7.75
C PRO A 49 -5.00 -18.91 -7.37
N ARG A 50 -4.75 -18.08 -6.32
CA ARG A 50 -5.72 -17.07 -5.87
C ARG A 50 -5.84 -15.92 -6.86
N THR A 51 -4.73 -15.45 -7.41
CA THR A 51 -4.72 -14.44 -8.46
C THR A 51 -5.42 -14.97 -9.72
N LEU A 52 -5.10 -16.20 -10.13
CA LEU A 52 -5.78 -16.81 -11.28
C LEU A 52 -7.29 -16.90 -11.07
N LEU A 53 -7.75 -17.27 -9.89
CA LEU A 53 -9.19 -17.32 -9.57
C LEU A 53 -9.86 -15.94 -9.72
N ARG A 54 -9.18 -14.87 -9.27
CA ARG A 54 -9.70 -13.50 -9.42
C ARG A 54 -9.80 -13.07 -10.87
N ILE A 55 -8.77 -13.40 -11.68
CA ILE A 55 -8.76 -13.10 -13.12
C ILE A 55 -9.85 -13.89 -13.84
N THR A 56 -10.00 -15.17 -13.50
CA THR A 56 -11.08 -16.02 -14.03
C THR A 56 -12.47 -15.43 -13.75
N ARG A 57 -12.69 -14.92 -12.54
CA ARG A 57 -13.96 -14.23 -12.21
C ARG A 57 -14.19 -12.97 -13.06
N LYS A 58 -13.15 -12.21 -13.36
CA LYS A 58 -13.25 -11.06 -14.26
C LYS A 58 -13.59 -11.48 -15.69
N MET A 59 -12.98 -12.56 -16.19
CA MET A 59 -13.30 -13.14 -17.50
C MET A 59 -14.76 -13.62 -17.56
N VAL A 60 -15.22 -14.34 -16.55
CA VAL A 60 -16.62 -14.76 -16.43
C VAL A 60 -17.58 -13.56 -16.49
N TYR A 61 -17.28 -12.52 -15.72
CA TYR A 61 -18.10 -11.31 -15.71
C TYR A 61 -18.11 -10.59 -17.07
N PHE A 62 -16.95 -10.52 -17.72
CA PHE A 62 -16.81 -9.98 -19.06
C PHE A 62 -17.68 -10.76 -20.07
N LEU A 63 -17.52 -12.08 -20.13
CA LEU A 63 -18.27 -12.94 -21.05
C LEU A 63 -19.78 -12.92 -20.77
N TYR A 64 -20.18 -12.81 -19.50
CA TYR A 64 -21.59 -12.67 -19.12
C TYR A 64 -22.21 -11.37 -19.68
N ARG A 65 -21.48 -10.25 -19.65
CA ARG A 65 -21.94 -8.96 -20.22
C ARG A 65 -22.08 -9.01 -21.74
N TYR A 66 -21.36 -9.87 -22.42
CA TYR A 66 -21.47 -10.08 -23.85
C TYR A 66 -22.48 -11.18 -24.22
N GLU A 67 -23.43 -11.49 -23.30
CA GLU A 67 -24.55 -12.41 -23.49
C GLU A 67 -24.13 -13.84 -23.96
N ASN A 68 -22.94 -14.30 -23.54
CA ASN A 68 -22.50 -15.65 -23.87
C ASN A 68 -23.36 -16.68 -23.14
N LYS A 69 -24.28 -17.34 -23.88
CA LYS A 69 -25.22 -18.33 -23.33
C LYS A 69 -24.54 -19.51 -22.63
N LYS A 70 -23.34 -19.89 -23.07
CA LYS A 70 -22.59 -21.00 -22.48
C LYS A 70 -22.11 -20.66 -21.07
N ILE A 71 -21.71 -19.40 -20.81
CA ILE A 71 -21.34 -18.91 -19.49
C ILE A 71 -22.54 -18.93 -18.54
N THR A 72 -23.72 -18.52 -19.02
CA THR A 72 -24.95 -18.57 -18.21
C THR A 72 -25.28 -20.01 -17.78
N ASN A 73 -25.11 -20.98 -18.68
CA ASN A 73 -25.31 -22.40 -18.38
C ASN A 73 -24.23 -22.94 -17.41
N LEU A 74 -22.97 -22.56 -17.62
CA LEU A 74 -21.86 -22.94 -16.74
C LEU A 74 -22.07 -22.39 -15.32
N LEU A 75 -22.44 -21.13 -15.18
CA LEU A 75 -22.75 -20.52 -13.90
C LEU A 75 -23.93 -21.20 -13.20
N GLY A 76 -24.95 -21.61 -13.95
CA GLY A 76 -26.08 -22.39 -13.45
C GLY A 76 -25.68 -23.78 -12.96
N SER A 77 -24.62 -24.38 -13.49
CA SER A 77 -24.08 -25.67 -13.02
C SER A 77 -23.19 -25.54 -11.77
N ILE A 78 -22.51 -24.39 -11.63
CA ILE A 78 -21.62 -24.09 -10.48
C ILE A 78 -22.39 -23.56 -9.27
N CYS A 79 -23.44 -22.78 -9.51
CA CYS A 79 -24.39 -22.32 -8.52
C CYS A 79 -25.75 -22.94 -8.85
N PRO A 80 -26.03 -24.16 -8.44
CA PRO A 80 -27.36 -24.72 -8.58
C PRO A 80 -28.31 -23.85 -7.75
N VAL A 81 -28.92 -22.87 -8.42
CA VAL A 81 -30.13 -22.24 -7.90
C VAL A 81 -31.15 -23.36 -7.92
N ASP A 82 -31.51 -23.83 -6.76
CA ASP A 82 -32.55 -24.84 -6.64
C ASP A 82 -33.84 -24.25 -7.19
N ARG A 83 -34.11 -24.51 -8.48
CA ARG A 83 -35.28 -23.99 -9.22
C ARG A 83 -36.61 -24.49 -8.64
N ASN A 84 -36.54 -25.43 -7.67
CA ASN A 84 -37.68 -25.99 -6.98
C ASN A 84 -37.83 -25.43 -5.56
N ALA A 85 -36.97 -24.49 -5.11
CA ALA A 85 -37.15 -23.83 -3.83
C ALA A 85 -38.39 -22.92 -3.92
N THR A 86 -39.45 -23.31 -3.22
CA THR A 86 -40.65 -22.50 -3.04
C THR A 86 -40.28 -21.16 -2.39
N GLU A 87 -41.02 -20.07 -2.73
CA GLU A 87 -40.79 -18.71 -2.22
C GLU A 87 -40.62 -18.60 -0.68
N SER A 88 -41.09 -19.58 0.08
CA SER A 88 -40.91 -19.66 1.53
C SER A 88 -39.48 -19.97 1.99
N GLN A 89 -38.60 -20.45 1.12
CA GLN A 89 -37.18 -20.72 1.42
C GLN A 89 -36.24 -19.51 1.17
N TRP A 90 -36.75 -18.43 0.61
CA TRP A 90 -36.02 -17.18 0.40
C TRP A 90 -35.90 -16.31 1.68
N CYS A 91 -36.32 -16.82 2.83
CA CYS A 91 -36.25 -16.16 4.13
C CYS A 91 -34.86 -16.09 4.75
N GLY A 92 -33.80 -16.07 3.96
CA GLY A 92 -32.42 -16.02 4.47
C GLY A 92 -31.51 -15.13 3.68
N ILE A 93 -31.83 -13.82 3.56
CA ILE A 93 -30.92 -12.82 2.97
C ILE A 93 -29.51 -12.83 3.60
N ASN A 94 -29.38 -13.44 4.79
CA ASN A 94 -28.11 -13.56 5.54
C ASN A 94 -27.60 -14.99 5.68
N MET A 95 -28.05 -15.95 4.90
CA MET A 95 -27.42 -17.27 4.89
C MET A 95 -26.04 -17.21 4.24
N PRO A 96 -24.98 -17.71 4.91
CA PRO A 96 -23.65 -17.78 4.30
C PRO A 96 -23.70 -18.73 3.10
N ASN A 97 -23.32 -18.23 1.93
CA ASN A 97 -23.16 -19.09 0.76
C ASN A 97 -22.16 -20.22 1.08
N PRO A 98 -22.46 -21.47 0.70
CA PRO A 98 -21.55 -22.58 0.91
C PRO A 98 -20.19 -22.25 0.27
N ARG A 99 -19.09 -22.53 0.99
CA ARG A 99 -17.74 -22.35 0.47
C ARG A 99 -17.60 -23.22 -0.78
N GLN A 100 -17.36 -22.58 -1.91
CA GLN A 100 -17.03 -23.29 -3.14
C GLN A 100 -15.67 -23.98 -2.98
N ASP A 101 -15.59 -25.23 -3.33
CA ASP A 101 -14.35 -25.97 -3.36
C ASP A 101 -13.42 -25.39 -4.44
N LEU A 102 -12.20 -25.00 -4.02
CA LEU A 102 -11.19 -24.42 -4.90
C LEU A 102 -10.72 -25.41 -5.98
N ASP A 103 -10.84 -26.73 -5.74
CA ASP A 103 -10.42 -27.73 -6.70
C ASP A 103 -11.39 -27.87 -7.88
N SER A 104 -12.69 -27.67 -7.66
CA SER A 104 -13.69 -27.58 -8.73
C SER A 104 -13.41 -26.41 -9.67
N LEU A 105 -12.90 -25.29 -9.16
CA LEU A 105 -12.60 -24.09 -9.94
C LEU A 105 -11.38 -24.26 -10.85
N LYS A 106 -10.43 -25.15 -10.54
CA LYS A 106 -9.25 -25.42 -11.40
C LYS A 106 -9.65 -26.04 -12.74
N TYR A 107 -10.64 -26.92 -12.74
CA TYR A 107 -11.17 -27.53 -13.99
C TYR A 107 -11.95 -26.51 -14.83
N ILE A 108 -12.69 -25.64 -14.18
CA ILE A 108 -13.54 -24.64 -14.83
C ILE A 108 -12.74 -23.50 -15.43
N GLN A 109 -11.58 -23.17 -14.86
CA GLN A 109 -10.74 -22.07 -15.34
C GLN A 109 -10.36 -22.24 -16.82
N LYS A 110 -9.83 -23.40 -17.22
CA LYS A 110 -9.49 -23.67 -18.62
C LYS A 110 -10.70 -23.56 -19.54
N GLN A 111 -11.85 -24.11 -19.12
CA GLN A 111 -13.09 -24.05 -19.90
C GLN A 111 -13.56 -22.60 -20.12
N ILE A 112 -13.40 -21.72 -19.13
CA ILE A 112 -13.80 -20.32 -19.26
C ILE A 112 -12.93 -19.61 -20.29
N PHE A 113 -11.62 -19.86 -20.31
CA PHE A 113 -10.73 -19.25 -21.30
C PHE A 113 -10.90 -19.88 -22.70
N GLU A 114 -11.23 -21.17 -22.79
CA GLU A 114 -11.63 -21.80 -24.05
C GLU A 114 -12.93 -21.18 -24.61
N MET A 115 -13.90 -20.89 -23.75
CA MET A 115 -15.10 -20.16 -24.15
C MET A 115 -14.77 -18.71 -24.57
N ALA A 116 -13.77 -18.08 -23.99
CA ALA A 116 -13.33 -16.75 -24.38
C ALA A 116 -12.78 -16.72 -25.82
N LYS A 117 -12.11 -17.79 -26.28
CA LYS A 117 -11.62 -17.92 -27.65
C LYS A 117 -12.74 -17.87 -28.69
N GLU A 118 -13.97 -18.20 -28.32
CA GLU A 118 -15.12 -18.12 -29.25
C GLU A 118 -15.55 -16.67 -29.53
N THR A 119 -15.19 -15.75 -28.63
CA THR A 119 -15.66 -14.36 -28.69
C THR A 119 -14.49 -13.35 -28.82
N LEU A 120 -13.29 -13.73 -28.43
CA LEU A 120 -12.09 -12.90 -28.38
C LEU A 120 -10.94 -13.58 -29.12
N SER A 121 -10.08 -12.79 -29.75
CA SER A 121 -8.80 -13.26 -30.28
C SER A 121 -7.80 -13.56 -29.16
N ASP A 122 -6.80 -14.38 -29.43
CA ASP A 122 -5.73 -14.71 -28.47
C ASP A 122 -4.97 -13.47 -28.00
N ASP A 123 -4.79 -12.47 -28.86
CA ASP A 123 -4.15 -11.20 -28.51
C ASP A 123 -5.00 -10.36 -27.55
N GLU A 124 -6.32 -10.32 -27.74
CA GLU A 124 -7.26 -9.64 -26.83
C GLU A 124 -7.28 -10.33 -25.47
N ILE A 125 -7.35 -11.66 -25.43
CA ILE A 125 -7.28 -12.44 -24.19
C ILE A 125 -5.95 -12.14 -23.46
N SER A 126 -4.83 -12.15 -24.18
CA SER A 126 -3.51 -11.86 -23.61
C SER A 126 -3.39 -10.44 -23.07
N SER A 127 -3.93 -9.46 -23.79
CA SER A 127 -3.96 -8.06 -23.35
C SER A 127 -4.81 -7.89 -22.09
N MET A 128 -6.03 -8.39 -22.10
CA MET A 128 -6.94 -8.35 -20.94
C MET A 128 -6.33 -9.06 -19.73
N PHE A 129 -5.70 -10.20 -19.95
CA PHE A 129 -5.04 -10.95 -18.89
C PHE A 129 -3.91 -10.14 -18.24
N LYS A 130 -3.04 -9.53 -19.07
CA LYS A 130 -1.95 -8.65 -18.62
C LYS A 130 -2.48 -7.45 -17.81
N ASP A 131 -3.54 -6.81 -18.31
CA ASP A 131 -4.15 -5.66 -17.62
C ASP A 131 -4.80 -6.06 -16.29
N TRP A 132 -5.49 -7.19 -16.26
CA TRP A 132 -6.07 -7.69 -15.01
C TRP A 132 -5.03 -8.15 -14.00
N LEU A 133 -3.90 -8.67 -14.47
CA LEU A 133 -2.77 -9.04 -13.61
C LEU A 133 -2.12 -7.80 -12.99
N LYS A 134 -1.93 -6.73 -13.77
CA LYS A 134 -1.46 -5.43 -13.29
C LYS A 134 -2.44 -4.85 -12.26
N HIS A 135 -3.73 -4.89 -12.57
CA HIS A 135 -4.78 -4.41 -11.65
C HIS A 135 -4.86 -5.22 -10.35
N ASP A 136 -4.63 -6.53 -10.41
CA ASP A 136 -4.62 -7.39 -9.22
C ASP A 136 -3.41 -7.11 -8.34
N LYS A 137 -2.25 -6.83 -8.93
CA LYS A 137 -1.05 -6.40 -8.21
C LYS A 137 -1.25 -5.04 -7.51
N ALA A 138 -1.94 -4.10 -8.14
CA ALA A 138 -2.30 -2.82 -7.53
C ALA A 138 -3.31 -2.96 -6.38
N ARG A 139 -4.05 -4.07 -6.34
CA ARG A 139 -5.02 -4.35 -5.27
C ARG A 139 -4.39 -4.46 -3.88
N SER A 140 -3.11 -4.86 -3.78
CA SER A 140 -2.42 -4.91 -2.50
C SER A 140 -2.42 -3.54 -1.82
N LEU A 141 -2.28 -2.45 -2.58
CA LEU A 141 -2.40 -1.09 -2.05
C LEU A 141 -3.83 -0.76 -1.60
N LEU A 142 -4.86 -1.27 -2.29
CA LEU A 142 -6.24 -1.09 -1.83
C LEU A 142 -6.48 -1.77 -0.47
N LEU A 143 -5.75 -2.84 -0.15
CA LEU A 143 -5.80 -3.48 1.16
C LEU A 143 -5.36 -2.54 2.30
N ILE A 144 -4.51 -1.55 2.03
CA ILE A 144 -4.15 -0.52 3.03
C ILE A 144 -5.39 0.22 3.50
N SER A 145 -6.35 0.48 2.60
CA SER A 145 -7.62 1.13 2.94
C SER A 145 -8.56 0.24 3.77
N GLN A 146 -8.41 -1.08 3.64
CA GLN A 146 -9.30 -2.08 4.24
C GLN A 146 -8.77 -2.67 5.55
N LYS A 147 -7.46 -2.56 5.81
CA LYS A 147 -6.80 -3.08 7.01
C LYS A 147 -6.22 -1.96 7.87
N PRO A 148 -7.02 -1.36 8.77
CA PRO A 148 -6.55 -0.23 9.58
C PRO A 148 -5.42 -0.59 10.56
N GLY A 149 -5.21 -1.88 10.83
CA GLY A 149 -4.18 -2.40 11.74
C GLY A 149 -2.82 -2.72 11.11
N MET A 150 -2.60 -2.43 9.81
CA MET A 150 -1.29 -2.68 9.19
C MET A 150 -0.19 -1.86 9.87
N SER A 151 0.98 -2.47 10.04
CA SER A 151 2.16 -1.80 10.58
C SER A 151 2.82 -0.87 9.54
N LEU A 152 3.71 0.01 10.01
CA LEU A 152 4.52 0.86 9.14
C LEU A 152 5.37 0.01 8.17
N ALA A 153 5.93 -1.12 8.67
CA ALA A 153 6.71 -2.06 7.86
C ALA A 153 5.89 -2.65 6.72
N GLU A 154 4.69 -3.16 7.02
CA GLU A 154 3.80 -3.76 6.02
C GLU A 154 3.40 -2.74 4.94
N ILE A 155 3.04 -1.52 5.35
CA ILE A 155 2.68 -0.45 4.39
C ILE A 155 3.88 -0.08 3.51
N LYS A 156 5.07 0.04 4.11
CA LYS A 156 6.30 0.35 3.38
C LYS A 156 6.63 -0.76 2.37
N GLU A 157 6.48 -2.02 2.74
CA GLU A 157 6.71 -3.15 1.86
C GLU A 157 5.72 -3.16 0.69
N GLU A 158 4.43 -2.97 0.94
CA GLU A 158 3.41 -2.92 -0.11
C GLU A 158 3.61 -1.75 -1.09
N LEU A 159 3.97 -0.58 -0.57
CA LEU A 159 4.29 0.59 -1.41
C LEU A 159 5.57 0.36 -2.23
N ASN A 160 6.62 -0.21 -1.63
CA ASN A 160 7.84 -0.52 -2.37
C ASN A 160 7.56 -1.53 -3.49
N ARG A 161 6.83 -2.62 -3.22
CA ARG A 161 6.41 -3.58 -4.26
C ARG A 161 5.65 -2.92 -5.40
N PHE A 162 4.81 -1.94 -5.06
CA PHE A 162 4.07 -1.20 -6.07
C PHE A 162 4.99 -0.34 -6.93
N PHE A 163 5.90 0.42 -6.32
CA PHE A 163 6.81 1.33 -7.05
C PHE A 163 7.96 0.62 -7.78
N GLU A 164 8.27 -0.63 -7.44
CA GLU A 164 9.25 -1.45 -8.18
C GLU A 164 8.72 -1.90 -9.56
N GLN A 165 7.43 -1.77 -9.81
CA GLN A 165 6.81 -2.19 -11.05
C GLN A 165 6.61 -0.99 -11.97
N GLU A 166 7.28 -1.00 -13.11
CA GLU A 166 7.08 0.01 -14.16
C GLU A 166 5.63 0.04 -14.62
N ASP A 167 5.07 1.23 -14.78
CA ASP A 167 3.74 1.51 -15.32
C ASP A 167 2.51 1.04 -14.50
N VAL A 168 2.67 0.49 -13.30
CA VAL A 168 1.50 0.06 -12.51
C VAL A 168 0.61 1.24 -12.12
N GLU A 169 1.18 2.41 -11.87
CA GLU A 169 0.39 3.60 -11.55
C GLU A 169 -0.53 4.00 -12.72
N LYS A 170 -0.09 3.82 -13.97
CA LYS A 170 -0.92 4.11 -15.17
C LYS A 170 -2.10 3.15 -15.30
N THR A 171 -2.03 1.96 -14.68
CA THR A 171 -3.09 0.95 -14.75
C THR A 171 -4.16 1.10 -13.68
N LEU A 172 -3.91 1.92 -12.64
CA LEU A 172 -4.91 2.25 -11.63
C LEU A 172 -5.97 3.19 -12.22
N SER A 173 -7.23 2.88 -11.94
CA SER A 173 -8.32 3.81 -12.24
C SER A 173 -8.15 5.13 -11.45
N PRO A 174 -8.69 6.25 -11.93
CA PRO A 174 -8.67 7.50 -11.18
C PRO A 174 -9.30 7.35 -9.79
N GLU A 175 -10.36 6.57 -9.67
CA GLU A 175 -11.07 6.28 -8.42
C GLU A 175 -10.20 5.48 -7.45
N ASP A 176 -9.47 4.46 -7.93
CA ASP A 176 -8.55 3.67 -7.12
C ASP A 176 -7.40 4.53 -6.60
N LYS A 177 -6.83 5.41 -7.45
CA LYS A 177 -5.79 6.37 -7.05
C LYS A 177 -6.26 7.28 -5.93
N ILE A 178 -7.47 7.81 -6.03
CA ILE A 178 -8.08 8.66 -4.99
C ILE A 178 -8.30 7.86 -3.71
N THR A 179 -8.80 6.63 -3.83
CA THR A 179 -9.08 5.75 -2.69
C THR A 179 -7.80 5.42 -1.92
N ILE A 180 -6.73 5.02 -2.62
CA ILE A 180 -5.43 4.70 -2.01
C ILE A 180 -4.83 5.95 -1.36
N ARG A 181 -4.78 7.08 -2.07
CA ARG A 181 -4.27 8.35 -1.52
C ARG A 181 -5.03 8.76 -0.27
N THR A 182 -6.36 8.71 -0.31
CA THR A 182 -7.20 9.03 0.84
C THR A 182 -6.92 8.12 2.02
N ALA A 183 -6.75 6.82 1.79
CA ALA A 183 -6.42 5.86 2.82
C ALA A 183 -5.05 6.16 3.47
N LEU A 184 -4.02 6.43 2.66
CA LEU A 184 -2.68 6.77 3.13
C LEU A 184 -2.67 8.12 3.89
N ILE A 185 -3.39 9.13 3.39
CA ILE A 185 -3.55 10.42 4.06
C ILE A 185 -4.17 10.23 5.45
N ARG A 186 -5.27 9.50 5.54
CA ARG A 186 -5.94 9.22 6.81
C ARG A 186 -5.09 8.38 7.75
N ARG A 187 -4.28 7.50 7.20
CA ARG A 187 -3.39 6.63 7.95
C ARG A 187 -2.25 7.43 8.60
N PHE A 188 -1.51 8.17 7.82
CA PHE A 188 -0.29 8.83 8.25
C PHE A 188 -0.53 10.19 8.91
N PHE A 189 -1.49 10.96 8.41
CA PHE A 189 -1.73 12.32 8.87
C PHE A 189 -2.96 12.43 9.78
N THR A 190 -4.13 12.64 9.21
CA THR A 190 -5.35 12.82 9.99
C THR A 190 -6.60 12.31 9.26
N GLY A 191 -7.61 11.90 10.03
CA GLY A 191 -8.93 11.54 9.51
C GLY A 191 -9.90 12.70 9.36
N ARG A 192 -9.49 13.95 9.66
CA ARG A 192 -10.37 15.15 9.53
C ARG A 192 -10.70 15.39 8.07
N LEU A 193 -11.99 15.51 7.78
CA LEU A 193 -12.48 15.60 6.40
C LEU A 193 -11.97 16.85 5.68
N GLU A 194 -11.86 17.97 6.38
CA GLU A 194 -11.37 19.24 5.84
C GLU A 194 -9.94 19.07 5.29
N TYR A 195 -9.06 18.46 6.08
CA TYR A 195 -7.69 18.15 5.66
C TYR A 195 -7.66 17.17 4.51
N VAL A 196 -8.37 16.05 4.63
CA VAL A 196 -8.38 14.98 3.64
C VAL A 196 -8.88 15.46 2.29
N ASN A 197 -9.93 16.30 2.29
CA ASN A 197 -10.52 16.84 1.07
C ASN A 197 -9.56 17.75 0.29
N ILE A 198 -8.70 18.48 0.98
CA ILE A 198 -7.65 19.28 0.35
C ILE A 198 -6.47 18.39 -0.05
N ALA A 199 -5.94 17.62 0.90
CA ALA A 199 -4.73 16.84 0.75
C ALA A 199 -4.79 15.82 -0.42
N LYS A 200 -5.94 15.19 -0.64
CA LYS A 200 -6.13 14.24 -1.75
C LYS A 200 -5.92 14.85 -3.15
N ASN A 201 -5.97 16.16 -3.28
CA ASN A 201 -5.75 16.84 -4.56
C ASN A 201 -4.25 17.12 -4.81
N PHE A 202 -3.48 17.36 -3.75
CA PHE A 202 -2.09 17.80 -3.84
C PHE A 202 -1.07 16.71 -3.52
N ILE A 203 -1.38 15.79 -2.58
CA ILE A 203 -0.48 14.69 -2.22
C ILE A 203 -0.68 13.54 -3.19
N LYS A 204 0.38 13.15 -3.91
CA LYS A 204 0.42 12.05 -4.89
C LYS A 204 0.93 10.75 -4.24
N LEU A 205 0.82 9.62 -4.94
CA LEU A 205 1.34 8.35 -4.44
C LEU A 205 2.86 8.37 -4.28
N ASP A 206 3.58 9.00 -5.21
CA ASP A 206 5.04 9.16 -5.14
C ASP A 206 5.50 9.93 -3.90
N ASP A 207 4.70 10.88 -3.41
CA ASP A 207 5.02 11.62 -2.20
C ASP A 207 5.09 10.71 -0.97
N PHE A 208 4.33 9.62 -0.94
CA PHE A 208 4.43 8.63 0.13
C PHE A 208 5.70 7.79 0.04
N LYS A 209 6.23 7.54 -1.15
CA LYS A 209 7.54 6.90 -1.32
C LYS A 209 8.64 7.77 -0.69
N PHE A 210 8.63 9.07 -1.02
CA PHE A 210 9.55 10.03 -0.42
C PHE A 210 9.37 10.11 1.09
N LEU A 211 8.14 10.29 1.57
CA LEU A 211 7.80 10.39 2.98
C LEU A 211 8.34 9.18 3.76
N LEU A 212 8.07 7.96 3.29
CA LEU A 212 8.47 6.72 3.95
C LEU A 212 9.98 6.47 3.94
N SER A 213 10.73 7.07 3.02
CA SER A 213 12.19 7.03 3.04
C SER A 213 12.80 7.96 4.10
N HIS A 214 12.04 8.98 4.54
CA HIS A 214 12.46 9.99 5.52
C HIS A 214 11.72 9.85 6.87
N VAL A 215 11.33 8.63 7.24
CA VAL A 215 10.61 8.35 8.49
C VAL A 215 11.48 7.58 9.46
N VAL A 216 11.41 7.99 10.72
CA VAL A 216 11.94 7.26 11.89
C VAL A 216 10.79 6.93 12.82
N GLY A 217 10.71 5.68 13.23
CA GLY A 217 9.70 5.18 14.18
C GLY A 217 9.70 3.67 14.24
N PRO A 218 9.01 3.09 15.22
CA PRO A 218 8.91 1.65 15.37
C PRO A 218 8.18 1.05 14.15
N MET A 219 8.85 0.11 13.49
CA MET A 219 8.35 -0.48 12.24
C MET A 219 7.05 -1.27 12.45
N GLN A 220 6.82 -1.80 13.64
CA GLN A 220 5.59 -2.51 14.00
C GLN A 220 4.44 -1.57 14.42
N GLY A 221 4.74 -0.29 14.60
CA GLY A 221 3.75 0.72 14.97
C GLY A 221 2.87 1.17 13.80
N PRO A 222 1.82 1.94 14.08
CA PRO A 222 0.95 2.52 13.06
C PRO A 222 1.61 3.58 12.18
N GLY A 223 2.70 4.21 12.61
CA GLY A 223 3.46 5.16 11.80
C GLY A 223 2.80 6.54 11.64
N LYS A 224 1.96 6.97 12.58
CA LYS A 224 1.19 8.21 12.47
C LYS A 224 2.02 9.46 12.80
N PHE A 225 1.76 10.54 12.07
CA PHE A 225 2.41 11.85 12.30
C PHE A 225 1.52 12.81 13.09
N GLY A 226 2.15 13.84 13.68
CA GLY A 226 1.44 14.92 14.36
C GLY A 226 0.95 16.02 13.42
N GLY A 227 0.23 16.99 13.98
CA GLY A 227 -0.43 18.06 13.22
C GLY A 227 0.54 18.95 12.46
N LYS A 228 1.64 19.38 13.08
CA LYS A 228 2.67 20.24 12.45
C LYS A 228 3.29 19.55 11.22
N THR A 229 3.62 18.28 11.33
CA THR A 229 4.13 17.49 10.19
C THR A 229 3.09 17.44 9.07
N SER A 230 1.83 17.17 9.40
CA SER A 230 0.74 17.12 8.44
C SER A 230 0.55 18.45 7.71
N GLY A 231 0.59 19.57 8.46
CA GLY A 231 0.42 20.91 7.90
C GLY A 231 1.58 21.32 7.00
N ILE A 232 2.82 21.12 7.42
CA ILE A 232 4.01 21.47 6.65
C ILE A 232 4.09 20.63 5.37
N PHE A 233 3.85 19.33 5.46
CA PHE A 233 3.91 18.44 4.29
C PHE A 233 2.86 18.83 3.25
N LEU A 234 1.63 19.12 3.66
CA LEU A 234 0.59 19.57 2.73
C LEU A 234 0.92 20.94 2.12
N ALA A 235 1.40 21.90 2.93
CA ALA A 235 1.80 23.23 2.43
C ALA A 235 2.92 23.15 1.39
N GLU A 236 3.91 22.28 1.62
CA GLU A 236 4.97 21.99 0.66
C GLU A 236 4.39 21.50 -0.67
N LYS A 237 3.49 20.53 -0.66
CA LYS A 237 2.90 19.99 -1.89
C LYS A 237 2.01 20.98 -2.64
N ILE A 238 1.27 21.81 -1.92
CA ILE A 238 0.49 22.91 -2.51
C ILE A 238 1.42 23.92 -3.20
N LEU A 239 2.50 24.33 -2.52
CA LEU A 239 3.44 25.30 -3.08
C LEU A 239 4.24 24.71 -4.24
N GLU A 240 4.67 23.46 -4.18
CA GLU A 240 5.35 22.79 -5.30
C GLU A 240 4.48 22.78 -6.56
N GLU A 241 3.20 22.49 -6.44
CA GLU A 241 2.27 22.51 -7.58
C GLU A 241 2.03 23.94 -8.08
N SER A 242 1.94 24.92 -7.17
CA SER A 242 1.71 26.33 -7.48
C SER A 242 2.92 27.00 -8.16
N LYS A 243 4.14 26.53 -7.94
CA LYS A 243 5.36 27.02 -8.62
C LYS A 243 5.28 26.99 -10.14
N ASN A 244 4.51 26.06 -10.69
CA ASN A 244 4.34 25.94 -12.14
C ASN A 244 3.52 27.09 -12.73
N ASN A 245 2.73 27.77 -11.89
CA ASN A 245 1.76 28.80 -12.31
C ASN A 245 2.15 30.21 -11.85
N ASP A 246 3.13 30.35 -10.95
CA ASP A 246 3.50 31.64 -10.37
C ASP A 246 5.04 31.79 -10.29
N GLU A 247 5.58 32.80 -10.97
CA GLU A 247 7.03 33.06 -10.98
C GLU A 247 7.60 33.44 -9.62
N ILE A 248 6.81 34.11 -8.78
CA ILE A 248 7.24 34.51 -7.43
C ILE A 248 7.50 33.30 -6.54
N LEU A 249 6.77 32.20 -6.78
CA LEU A 249 6.89 30.97 -5.98
C LEU A 249 8.07 30.11 -6.40
N LYS A 250 8.70 30.34 -7.56
CA LYS A 250 9.79 29.51 -8.07
C LYS A 250 10.99 29.44 -7.13
N ASP A 251 11.29 30.55 -6.45
CA ASP A 251 12.45 30.67 -5.56
C ASP A 251 12.21 30.14 -4.15
N ILE A 252 10.99 29.69 -3.84
CA ILE A 252 10.70 29.11 -2.52
C ILE A 252 11.39 27.76 -2.42
N ALA A 253 12.29 27.62 -1.44
CA ALA A 253 12.94 26.36 -1.10
C ALA A 253 12.39 25.80 0.22
N PHE A 254 12.29 24.49 0.32
CA PHE A 254 11.91 23.79 1.54
C PHE A 254 13.15 23.18 2.17
N PRO A 255 13.26 23.24 3.51
CA PRO A 255 14.35 22.57 4.20
C PRO A 255 14.18 21.06 4.08
N LYS A 256 15.28 20.33 3.88
CA LYS A 256 15.27 18.88 3.96
C LYS A 256 14.74 18.43 5.31
N SER A 257 13.68 17.63 5.31
CA SER A 257 12.94 17.27 6.50
C SER A 257 12.90 15.76 6.70
N TRP A 258 13.04 15.35 7.96
CA TRP A 258 12.81 14.00 8.45
C TRP A 258 11.65 14.01 9.43
N TYR A 259 10.94 12.90 9.49
CA TYR A 259 9.70 12.80 10.26
C TYR A 259 9.81 11.67 11.28
N VAL A 260 9.55 12.01 12.54
CA VAL A 260 9.47 11.02 13.64
C VAL A 260 8.01 10.72 13.92
N THR A 261 7.65 9.44 13.95
CA THR A 261 6.26 9.05 14.18
C THR A 261 5.85 9.24 15.63
N SER A 262 4.56 9.46 15.87
CA SER A 262 4.03 9.61 17.25
C SER A 262 4.21 8.36 18.10
N ASP A 263 4.33 7.20 17.47
CA ASP A 263 4.54 5.92 18.15
C ASP A 263 5.92 5.83 18.82
N THR A 264 6.90 6.58 18.32
CA THR A 264 8.25 6.63 18.88
C THR A 264 8.24 7.08 20.33
N LEU A 265 7.38 8.02 20.70
CA LEU A 265 7.24 8.44 22.11
C LEU A 265 6.68 7.31 22.97
N ARG A 266 5.68 6.59 22.47
CA ARG A 266 5.09 5.47 23.21
C ARG A 266 6.10 4.35 23.39
N GLU A 267 6.83 4.01 22.32
CA GLU A 267 7.89 3.01 22.35
C GLU A 267 9.01 3.39 23.32
N PHE A 268 9.43 4.66 23.33
CA PHE A 268 10.42 5.17 24.27
C PHE A 268 9.95 5.04 25.72
N ILE A 269 8.71 5.40 26.02
CA ILE A 269 8.12 5.29 27.36
C ILE A 269 8.09 3.83 27.81
N HIS A 270 7.59 2.93 26.94
CA HIS A 270 7.51 1.50 27.24
C HIS A 270 8.89 0.85 27.41
N TYR A 271 9.85 1.20 26.55
CA TYR A 271 11.22 0.68 26.60
C TYR A 271 11.97 1.01 27.91
N ASN A 272 11.60 2.10 28.54
CA ASN A 272 12.20 2.57 29.80
C ASN A 272 11.31 2.32 31.04
N ASP A 273 10.23 1.53 30.91
CA ASP A 273 9.26 1.28 31.98
C ASP A 273 8.68 2.57 32.62
N LEU A 274 8.46 3.60 31.77
CA LEU A 274 7.95 4.91 32.19
C LEU A 274 6.43 5.06 31.96
N ASP A 275 5.68 3.98 31.92
CA ASP A 275 4.23 3.99 31.67
C ASP A 275 3.46 4.80 32.71
N GLU A 276 3.97 4.91 33.92
CA GLU A 276 3.42 5.77 34.99
C GLU A 276 3.38 7.24 34.58
N ALA A 277 4.29 7.72 33.72
CA ALA A 277 4.28 9.07 33.21
C ALA A 277 2.96 9.47 32.54
N PHE A 278 2.19 8.50 32.02
CA PHE A 278 0.86 8.75 31.48
C PHE A 278 -0.19 9.10 32.53
N HIS A 279 0.04 8.78 33.83
CA HIS A 279 -0.89 9.08 34.89
C HIS A 279 -0.87 10.56 35.30
N ILE A 280 0.20 11.29 34.96
CA ILE A 280 0.32 12.75 35.22
C ILE A 280 -0.90 13.53 34.71
N LYS A 281 -1.50 13.15 33.62
CA LYS A 281 -2.69 13.84 33.05
C LYS A 281 -3.91 13.79 33.96
N TYR A 282 -3.90 12.92 34.97
CA TYR A 282 -4.99 12.77 35.95
C TYR A 282 -4.70 13.45 37.30
N LEU A 283 -3.49 13.99 37.49
CA LEU A 283 -3.08 14.69 38.69
C LEU A 283 -3.62 16.13 38.69
N ASP A 284 -3.77 16.71 39.85
CA ASP A 284 -4.04 18.13 39.98
C ASP A 284 -2.83 19.00 39.60
N THR A 285 -3.08 20.28 39.35
CA THR A 285 -2.03 21.21 38.87
C THR A 285 -0.85 21.33 39.81
N ASP A 286 -1.08 21.27 41.13
CA ASP A 286 0.00 21.41 42.12
C ASP A 286 0.84 20.14 42.21
N GLN A 287 0.23 18.99 42.06
CA GLN A 287 0.94 17.70 41.93
C GLN A 287 1.79 17.68 40.66
N ILE A 288 1.22 18.08 39.51
CA ILE A 288 1.95 18.18 38.25
C ILE A 288 3.18 19.06 38.39
N ARG A 289 3.05 20.24 39.00
CA ARG A 289 4.19 21.15 39.23
C ARG A 289 5.31 20.57 40.08
N LYS A 290 4.99 19.71 41.03
CA LYS A 290 5.97 19.04 41.89
C LYS A 290 6.68 17.90 41.17
N GLU A 291 5.96 17.14 40.35
CA GLU A 291 6.49 15.95 39.69
C GLU A 291 7.21 16.27 38.39
N GLN A 292 6.82 17.32 37.68
CA GLN A 292 7.37 17.69 36.38
C GLN A 292 8.91 17.78 36.36
N PRO A 293 9.61 18.44 37.32
CA PRO A 293 11.06 18.52 37.25
C PRO A 293 11.76 17.16 37.39
N PHE A 294 11.19 16.26 38.18
CA PHE A 294 11.69 14.90 38.34
C PHE A 294 11.52 14.10 37.05
N LEU A 295 10.34 14.12 36.48
CA LEU A 295 10.07 13.44 35.24
C LEU A 295 10.94 13.96 34.09
N GLU A 296 11.16 15.27 34.03
CA GLU A 296 12.06 15.84 33.00
C GLU A 296 13.47 15.24 33.11
N GLN A 297 13.99 15.03 34.33
CA GLN A 297 15.28 14.38 34.52
C GLN A 297 15.25 12.89 34.16
N VAL A 298 14.18 12.20 34.52
CA VAL A 298 14.00 10.78 34.16
C VAL A 298 14.01 10.62 32.65
N PHE A 299 13.24 11.43 31.92
CA PHE A 299 13.19 11.39 30.44
C PHE A 299 14.55 11.75 29.81
N LYS A 300 15.29 12.72 30.35
CA LYS A 300 16.62 13.10 29.83
C LYS A 300 17.68 12.02 30.02
N ASN A 301 17.55 11.19 31.06
CA ASN A 301 18.48 10.10 31.36
C ASN A 301 18.04 8.74 30.74
N ALA A 302 16.87 8.68 30.18
CA ALA A 302 16.34 7.49 29.54
C ALA A 302 16.95 7.25 28.13
N SER A 303 16.97 6.01 27.69
CA SER A 303 17.60 5.60 26.43
C SER A 303 16.55 5.31 25.36
N PHE A 304 16.89 5.58 24.11
CA PHE A 304 16.05 5.16 22.98
C PHE A 304 16.32 3.70 22.61
N PRO A 305 15.29 2.96 22.12
CA PRO A 305 15.49 1.66 21.49
C PRO A 305 16.50 1.75 20.33
N ASN A 306 17.28 0.70 20.12
CA ASN A 306 18.33 0.67 19.10
C ASN A 306 17.81 1.01 17.68
N GLU A 307 16.61 0.55 17.33
CA GLU A 307 15.97 0.85 16.04
C GLU A 307 15.81 2.37 15.83
N ILE A 308 15.40 3.08 16.87
CA ILE A 308 15.21 4.53 16.83
C ILE A 308 16.56 5.26 16.78
N VAL A 309 17.55 4.78 17.54
CA VAL A 309 18.92 5.32 17.50
C VAL A 309 19.51 5.22 16.11
N GLU A 310 19.38 4.07 15.44
CA GLU A 310 19.82 3.90 14.07
C GLU A 310 19.05 4.81 13.09
N GLY A 311 17.79 5.07 13.38
CA GLY A 311 17.00 6.07 12.65
C GLY A 311 17.61 7.46 12.77
N PHE A 312 17.96 7.89 13.98
CA PHE A 312 18.59 9.19 14.21
C PHE A 312 19.98 9.29 13.59
N ARG A 313 20.79 8.23 13.62
CA ARG A 313 22.08 8.19 12.92
C ARG A 313 21.91 8.41 11.42
N ARG A 314 20.90 7.81 10.81
CA ARG A 314 20.58 8.05 9.38
C ARG A 314 20.25 9.53 9.13
N ILE A 315 19.49 10.18 10.01
CA ILE A 315 19.20 11.63 9.90
C ILE A 315 20.49 12.44 9.92
N ILE A 316 21.36 12.20 10.90
CA ILE A 316 22.60 12.94 11.09
C ILE A 316 23.50 12.82 9.86
N ARG A 317 23.66 11.59 9.32
CA ARG A 317 24.45 11.34 8.10
C ARG A 317 23.87 12.03 6.87
N ASP A 318 22.54 11.93 6.71
CA ASP A 318 21.83 12.49 5.54
C ASP A 318 21.84 14.03 5.51
N LEU A 319 21.99 14.67 6.66
CA LEU A 319 22.06 16.12 6.80
C LEU A 319 23.48 16.70 6.70
N GLU A 320 24.52 15.85 6.57
CA GLU A 320 25.90 16.23 6.22
C GLU A 320 26.46 17.40 7.03
N GLY A 321 26.31 17.38 8.35
CA GLY A 321 26.81 18.44 9.25
C GLY A 321 26.03 19.75 9.21
N LYS A 322 24.91 19.84 8.48
CA LYS A 322 24.05 21.04 8.50
C LYS A 322 23.33 21.16 9.83
N PRO A 323 23.12 22.39 10.34
CA PRO A 323 22.34 22.60 11.56
C PRO A 323 20.96 22.01 11.46
N ILE A 324 20.50 21.43 12.56
CA ILE A 324 19.21 20.75 12.66
C ILE A 324 18.28 21.54 13.56
N ILE A 325 17.03 21.70 13.15
CA ILE A 325 15.96 22.16 14.02
C ILE A 325 15.03 20.98 14.33
N VAL A 326 14.94 20.63 15.61
CA VAL A 326 14.00 19.59 16.08
C VAL A 326 12.75 20.26 16.59
N ARG A 327 11.60 19.91 16.01
CA ARG A 327 10.31 20.50 16.34
C ARG A 327 9.33 19.43 16.82
N SER A 328 8.66 19.69 17.92
CA SER A 328 7.53 18.85 18.34
C SER A 328 6.39 18.92 17.32
N SER A 329 5.64 17.85 17.20
CA SER A 329 4.48 17.77 16.30
C SER A 329 3.35 17.00 16.98
N SER A 330 2.52 17.74 17.73
CA SER A 330 1.32 17.19 18.36
C SER A 330 0.08 17.42 17.48
N LEU A 331 -0.90 16.54 17.55
CA LEU A 331 -2.21 16.76 16.91
C LEU A 331 -2.97 17.94 17.52
N LEU A 332 -2.62 18.34 18.73
CA LEU A 332 -3.25 19.48 19.43
C LEU A 332 -2.61 20.81 19.03
N GLU A 333 -1.36 20.82 18.56
CA GLU A 333 -0.60 22.05 18.32
C GLU A 333 -1.19 22.90 17.18
N ASP A 334 -1.65 22.24 16.13
CA ASP A 334 -2.19 22.88 14.92
C ASP A 334 -3.65 22.46 14.68
N SER A 335 -4.45 22.31 15.75
CA SER A 335 -5.85 21.98 15.58
C SER A 335 -6.68 23.21 15.17
N PHE A 336 -7.60 23.01 14.22
CA PHE A 336 -8.56 24.03 13.82
C PHE A 336 -9.32 24.58 15.06
N GLY A 337 -9.24 25.87 15.27
CA GLY A 337 -9.97 26.55 16.35
C GLY A 337 -9.29 26.70 17.70
N ALA A 338 -8.12 26.07 17.92
CA ALA A 338 -7.33 26.25 19.14
C ALA A 338 -5.82 26.15 18.83
N ALA A 339 -5.17 27.28 18.67
CA ALA A 339 -3.71 27.33 18.52
C ALA A 339 -3.04 27.29 19.88
N PHE A 340 -2.24 26.25 20.14
CA PHE A 340 -1.38 26.16 21.33
C PHE A 340 0.00 26.75 21.06
N SER A 341 0.04 27.96 20.53
CA SER A 341 1.29 28.66 20.22
C SER A 341 2.13 28.90 21.48
N GLY A 342 3.43 28.67 21.39
CA GLY A 342 4.38 28.91 22.47
C GLY A 342 4.47 27.84 23.57
N LYS A 343 3.63 26.80 23.54
CA LYS A 343 3.69 25.69 24.53
C LYS A 343 4.69 24.59 24.14
N TYR A 344 5.07 24.53 22.89
CA TYR A 344 5.96 23.51 22.35
C TYR A 344 7.31 24.11 22.01
N LYS A 345 8.38 23.40 22.39
CA LYS A 345 9.76 23.86 22.19
C LYS A 345 10.26 23.45 20.81
N SER A 346 11.08 24.32 20.20
CA SER A 346 11.96 23.98 19.10
C SER A 346 13.39 23.99 19.59
N LEU A 347 14.16 22.95 19.25
CA LEU A 347 15.57 22.85 19.63
C LEU A 347 16.44 22.98 18.38
N PHE A 348 17.48 23.84 18.49
CA PHE A 348 18.48 24.00 17.47
C PHE A 348 19.72 23.20 17.85
N VAL A 349 20.20 22.35 16.97
CA VAL A 349 21.36 21.49 17.14
C VAL A 349 22.37 21.82 16.06
N ALA A 350 23.61 22.08 16.45
CA ALA A 350 24.68 22.49 15.53
C ALA A 350 25.10 21.38 14.54
N ASN A 351 24.89 20.09 14.89
CA ASN A 351 25.29 18.93 14.12
C ASN A 351 26.79 18.92 13.71
N THR A 352 27.66 19.36 14.63
CA THR A 352 29.11 19.44 14.42
C THR A 352 29.89 18.39 15.24
N GLY A 353 29.20 17.53 15.98
CA GLY A 353 29.80 16.48 16.82
C GLY A 353 30.09 15.20 16.02
N SER A 354 30.78 14.25 16.72
CA SER A 354 30.84 12.86 16.25
C SER A 354 29.49 12.15 16.46
N GLU A 355 29.22 11.16 15.63
CA GLU A 355 28.01 10.32 15.73
C GLU A 355 27.85 9.67 17.11
#